data_c0080655a471a24d5440ce02e3ece359
#
_entry.id   c0080655a471a24d5440ce02e3ece359
#
_cell.length_a   1.000
_cell.length_b   1.000
_cell.length_c   1.000
_cell.angle_alpha   90.00
_cell.angle_beta   90.00
_cell.angle_gamma   90.00
#
_symmetry.space_group_name_H-M   'P 1'
#
loop_
_entity.id
_entity.type
_entity.pdbx_description
1 polymer ?
#
loop_
_entity_poly.entity_id
_entity_poly.type
_entity_poly.pdbx_seq_one_letter_code
_entity_poly.pdbx_strand_id
1 'polypeptide(L)'
;MIEIKTYTPEQQAVWDEFVASCCNATFLHQRAYMDYHSDRFTDHSLMAYSDERLVAVLPANVVGKTLFSHQGLTYGGWLHQVKHFDAMVMMAVMQSAAEWLKNEGFETVVYKPVPHIYHRYPAEEDLYALFRAGAVLTECNISTSVLLSNPFDFDRGNKRAVNSARRAGVEVGESTDWEGYWHVLEEVLASRHETKPVHSVEEIKLLHSRFPENIKLYTATCEGRIVAGVVMFFTHTVAHSQYIASSAEGRERKALALLFRHLIDQSKDSGYAYFDFGISNEDHGQWLNEGLVQQKSRLGGRGIVYNSYQIKL
;
A
#
# COMPACT_ATOMS: atom_id res chain seq x y z
N MET A 1 -0.46 -9.08 -31.64
CA MET A 1 0.89 -8.52 -31.30
C MET A 1 0.72 -7.51 -30.19
N ILE A 2 1.64 -7.46 -29.20
CA ILE A 2 1.54 -6.45 -28.13
C ILE A 2 2.17 -5.13 -28.59
N GLU A 3 1.40 -4.06 -28.50
CA GLU A 3 1.81 -2.68 -28.75
C GLU A 3 1.89 -1.93 -27.42
N ILE A 4 3.01 -1.22 -27.16
CA ILE A 4 3.20 -0.41 -25.94
C ILE A 4 3.05 1.06 -26.29
N LYS A 5 2.25 1.76 -25.51
CA LYS A 5 2.05 3.22 -25.61
C LYS A 5 2.29 3.86 -24.24
N THR A 6 2.83 5.07 -24.26
CA THR A 6 2.88 5.91 -23.06
C THR A 6 1.49 6.47 -22.78
N TYR A 7 1.08 6.47 -21.51
CA TYR A 7 -0.15 7.15 -21.08
C TYR A 7 -0.07 8.65 -21.36
N THR A 8 -1.21 9.23 -21.74
CA THR A 8 -1.39 10.68 -21.81
C THR A 8 -2.63 11.12 -21.03
N PRO A 9 -2.70 12.38 -20.54
CA PRO A 9 -3.83 12.85 -19.72
C PRO A 9 -5.21 12.69 -20.37
N GLU A 10 -5.30 12.72 -21.71
CA GLU A 10 -6.54 12.52 -22.45
C GLU A 10 -7.09 11.10 -22.30
N GLN A 11 -6.26 10.16 -21.87
CA GLN A 11 -6.61 8.75 -21.66
C GLN A 11 -7.03 8.45 -20.21
N GLN A 12 -7.14 9.46 -19.33
CA GLN A 12 -7.46 9.26 -17.91
C GLN A 12 -8.71 8.40 -17.71
N ALA A 13 -9.79 8.68 -18.44
CA ALA A 13 -11.04 7.92 -18.30
C ALA A 13 -10.84 6.43 -18.68
N VAL A 14 -10.11 6.15 -19.76
CA VAL A 14 -9.78 4.79 -20.20
C VAL A 14 -8.90 4.08 -19.17
N TRP A 15 -7.90 4.77 -18.63
CA TRP A 15 -7.03 4.25 -17.57
C TRP A 15 -7.82 3.88 -16.33
N ASP A 16 -8.61 4.80 -15.78
CA ASP A 16 -9.34 4.62 -14.53
C ASP A 16 -10.42 3.52 -14.65
N GLU A 17 -11.13 3.45 -15.79
CA GLU A 17 -12.08 2.36 -16.08
C GLU A 17 -11.37 0.99 -16.13
N PHE A 18 -10.22 0.93 -16.81
CA PHE A 18 -9.44 -0.30 -16.90
C PHE A 18 -8.94 -0.73 -15.52
N VAL A 19 -8.32 0.18 -14.75
CA VAL A 19 -7.82 -0.06 -13.38
C VAL A 19 -8.94 -0.57 -12.46
N ALA A 20 -10.14 0.01 -12.53
CA ALA A 20 -11.30 -0.43 -11.73
C ALA A 20 -11.68 -1.91 -12.00
N SER A 21 -11.42 -2.39 -13.22
CA SER A 21 -11.72 -3.77 -13.65
C SER A 21 -10.58 -4.77 -13.43
N CYS A 22 -9.35 -4.31 -13.13
CA CYS A 22 -8.19 -5.16 -12.91
C CYS A 22 -8.31 -6.00 -11.65
N CYS A 23 -7.81 -7.24 -11.70
CA CYS A 23 -7.88 -8.17 -10.56
C CYS A 23 -6.80 -7.90 -9.50
N ASN A 24 -5.74 -7.21 -9.83
CA ASN A 24 -4.61 -6.88 -8.95
C ASN A 24 -4.43 -5.37 -8.70
N ALA A 25 -5.38 -4.54 -9.14
CA ALA A 25 -5.33 -3.10 -8.89
C ALA A 25 -6.03 -2.69 -7.59
N THR A 26 -5.62 -1.54 -7.07
CA THR A 26 -6.25 -0.85 -5.95
C THR A 26 -6.53 0.60 -6.32
N PHE A 27 -7.19 1.37 -5.44
CA PHE A 27 -7.44 2.80 -5.67
C PHE A 27 -6.16 3.64 -5.81
N LEU A 28 -5.01 3.14 -5.30
CA LEU A 28 -3.71 3.80 -5.45
C LEU A 28 -3.28 3.97 -6.91
N HIS A 29 -3.82 3.14 -7.81
CA HIS A 29 -3.48 3.14 -9.23
C HIS A 29 -4.42 4.00 -10.08
N GLN A 30 -5.46 4.60 -9.49
CA GLN A 30 -6.32 5.57 -10.18
C GLN A 30 -5.59 6.91 -10.34
N ARG A 31 -5.82 7.60 -11.46
CA ARG A 31 -5.12 8.85 -11.76
C ARG A 31 -5.39 9.93 -10.72
N ALA A 32 -6.60 9.98 -10.16
CA ALA A 32 -6.92 10.90 -9.07
C ALA A 32 -6.05 10.71 -7.82
N TYR A 33 -5.51 9.47 -7.58
CA TYR A 33 -4.51 9.23 -6.53
C TYR A 33 -3.11 9.50 -7.05
N MET A 34 -2.73 8.98 -8.21
CA MET A 34 -1.35 9.09 -8.73
C MET A 34 -0.96 10.55 -8.99
N ASP A 35 -1.88 11.35 -9.53
CA ASP A 35 -1.59 12.72 -9.99
C ASP A 35 -1.56 13.77 -8.86
N TYR A 36 -1.89 13.40 -7.58
CA TYR A 36 -1.81 14.38 -6.49
C TYR A 36 -0.38 14.88 -6.23
N HIS A 37 0.62 14.11 -6.61
CA HIS A 37 2.04 14.41 -6.44
C HIS A 37 2.82 14.44 -7.76
N SER A 38 2.15 14.82 -8.85
CA SER A 38 2.74 14.94 -10.20
C SER A 38 3.89 15.96 -10.26
N ASP A 39 3.97 16.87 -9.29
CA ASP A 39 5.10 17.79 -9.10
C ASP A 39 6.40 17.09 -8.65
N ARG A 40 6.30 15.90 -8.05
CA ARG A 40 7.43 15.12 -7.53
C ARG A 40 7.91 14.00 -8.45
N PHE A 41 7.02 13.50 -9.31
CA PHE A 41 7.30 12.33 -10.16
C PHE A 41 6.94 12.64 -11.62
N THR A 42 7.91 12.51 -12.52
CA THR A 42 7.65 12.59 -13.96
C THR A 42 6.97 11.32 -14.41
N ASP A 43 5.69 11.40 -14.68
CA ASP A 43 4.89 10.26 -15.15
C ASP A 43 5.46 9.69 -16.46
N HIS A 44 5.54 8.37 -16.52
CA HIS A 44 5.88 7.61 -17.71
C HIS A 44 5.12 6.27 -17.70
N SER A 45 3.86 6.33 -17.28
CA SER A 45 2.99 5.15 -17.22
C SER A 45 2.77 4.55 -18.61
N LEU A 46 2.68 3.21 -18.67
CA LEU A 46 2.58 2.48 -19.93
C LEU A 46 1.21 1.79 -20.06
N MET A 47 0.74 1.69 -21.28
CA MET A 47 -0.47 0.99 -21.68
C MET A 47 -0.12 -0.06 -22.73
N ALA A 48 -0.46 -1.33 -22.48
CA ALA A 48 -0.21 -2.45 -23.38
C ALA A 48 -1.50 -2.85 -24.10
N TYR A 49 -1.43 -2.89 -25.43
CA TYR A 49 -2.56 -3.23 -26.30
C TYR A 49 -2.28 -4.54 -27.03
N SER A 50 -3.31 -5.38 -27.18
CA SER A 50 -3.33 -6.51 -28.10
C SER A 50 -4.47 -6.33 -29.08
N ASP A 51 -4.15 -6.21 -30.37
CA ASP A 51 -5.14 -5.99 -31.44
C ASP A 51 -6.14 -4.85 -31.05
N GLU A 52 -5.59 -3.66 -30.76
CA GLU A 52 -6.30 -2.43 -30.35
C GLU A 52 -7.01 -2.50 -28.97
N ARG A 53 -7.06 -3.68 -28.33
CA ARG A 53 -7.65 -3.83 -27.00
C ARG A 53 -6.60 -3.58 -25.94
N LEU A 54 -6.88 -2.71 -24.96
CA LEU A 54 -6.07 -2.53 -23.76
C LEU A 54 -6.10 -3.82 -22.93
N VAL A 55 -4.92 -4.40 -22.64
CA VAL A 55 -4.78 -5.67 -21.92
C VAL A 55 -4.07 -5.52 -20.59
N ALA A 56 -3.18 -4.52 -20.45
CA ALA A 56 -2.51 -4.22 -19.19
C ALA A 56 -2.09 -2.75 -19.13
N VAL A 57 -1.93 -2.23 -17.91
CA VAL A 57 -1.35 -0.90 -17.66
C VAL A 57 -0.26 -1.00 -16.59
N LEU A 58 0.77 -0.16 -16.70
CA LEU A 58 1.88 -0.08 -15.76
C LEU A 58 1.94 1.35 -15.21
N PRO A 59 1.55 1.60 -13.95
CA PRO A 59 1.87 2.85 -13.28
C PRO A 59 3.37 3.03 -13.24
N ALA A 60 3.90 4.12 -13.78
CA ALA A 60 5.35 4.32 -13.82
C ALA A 60 5.74 5.79 -13.78
N ASN A 61 6.95 6.04 -13.28
CA ASN A 61 7.65 7.32 -13.39
C ASN A 61 9.10 7.09 -13.83
N VAL A 62 9.74 8.14 -14.34
CA VAL A 62 11.10 8.09 -14.85
C VAL A 62 12.04 8.94 -14.03
N VAL A 63 13.28 8.43 -13.82
CA VAL A 63 14.42 9.20 -13.31
C VAL A 63 15.66 8.83 -14.13
N GLY A 64 16.17 9.76 -14.89
CA GLY A 64 17.27 9.53 -15.82
C GLY A 64 16.92 8.45 -16.85
N LYS A 65 17.65 7.35 -16.89
CA LYS A 65 17.42 6.20 -17.78
C LYS A 65 16.77 5.01 -17.07
N THR A 66 16.17 5.24 -15.91
CA THR A 66 15.50 4.19 -15.14
C THR A 66 14.00 4.44 -15.10
N LEU A 67 13.23 3.45 -15.49
CA LEU A 67 11.79 3.39 -15.28
C LEU A 67 11.50 2.74 -13.93
N PHE A 68 10.67 3.36 -13.11
CA PHE A 68 10.17 2.81 -11.85
C PHE A 68 8.69 2.48 -12.00
N SER A 69 8.25 1.32 -11.49
CA SER A 69 6.82 1.03 -11.38
C SER A 69 6.20 1.82 -10.22
N HIS A 70 6.34 3.09 -10.31
CA HIS A 70 5.97 4.28 -9.58
C HIS A 70 6.54 4.41 -8.15
N GLN A 71 7.54 5.29 -7.99
CA GLN A 71 8.22 5.53 -6.69
C GLN A 71 7.29 6.12 -5.62
N GLY A 72 6.27 6.88 -6.02
CA GLY A 72 5.27 7.46 -5.12
C GLY A 72 4.17 6.49 -4.66
N LEU A 73 4.19 5.22 -5.11
CA LEU A 73 3.24 4.19 -4.70
C LEU A 73 3.92 3.13 -3.83
N THR A 74 3.16 2.55 -2.91
CA THR A 74 3.64 1.44 -2.08
C THR A 74 3.99 0.21 -2.92
N TYR A 75 3.18 -0.05 -3.96
CA TYR A 75 3.34 -1.10 -4.96
C TYR A 75 2.76 -0.63 -6.29
N GLY A 76 3.21 -1.23 -7.39
CA GLY A 76 2.78 -0.91 -8.75
C GLY A 76 2.67 -2.18 -9.59
N GLY A 77 3.54 -2.33 -10.59
CA GLY A 77 3.56 -3.50 -11.48
C GLY A 77 2.49 -3.45 -12.57
N TRP A 78 2.51 -4.44 -13.46
CA TRP A 78 1.51 -4.58 -14.50
C TRP A 78 0.14 -4.96 -13.92
N LEU A 79 -0.86 -4.12 -14.21
CA LEU A 79 -2.24 -4.31 -13.77
C LEU A 79 -3.06 -4.88 -14.91
N HIS A 80 -3.86 -5.92 -14.66
CA HIS A 80 -4.60 -6.61 -15.70
C HIS A 80 -5.94 -7.16 -15.22
N GLN A 81 -6.80 -7.47 -16.16
CA GLN A 81 -8.06 -8.17 -15.91
C GLN A 81 -7.85 -9.69 -15.86
N VAL A 82 -8.80 -10.43 -15.29
CA VAL A 82 -8.80 -11.91 -15.30
C VAL A 82 -9.06 -12.46 -16.71
N LYS A 83 -9.99 -11.83 -17.45
CA LYS A 83 -10.37 -12.31 -18.77
C LYS A 83 -9.31 -11.96 -19.81
N HIS A 84 -8.99 -12.95 -20.67
CA HIS A 84 -8.06 -12.76 -21.79
C HIS A 84 -6.64 -12.36 -21.39
N PHE A 85 -6.24 -12.72 -20.18
CA PHE A 85 -4.90 -12.48 -19.66
C PHE A 85 -4.41 -13.72 -18.92
N ASP A 86 -3.22 -14.17 -19.25
CA ASP A 86 -2.55 -15.32 -18.65
C ASP A 86 -1.02 -15.09 -18.67
N ALA A 87 -0.26 -16.07 -18.23
CA ALA A 87 1.20 -15.99 -18.20
C ALA A 87 1.83 -15.80 -19.58
N MET A 88 1.20 -16.28 -20.66
CA MET A 88 1.73 -16.08 -22.03
C MET A 88 1.56 -14.62 -22.44
N VAL A 89 0.41 -14.01 -22.15
CA VAL A 89 0.15 -12.58 -22.41
C VAL A 89 1.09 -11.73 -21.57
N MET A 90 1.27 -12.02 -20.27
CA MET A 90 2.20 -11.29 -19.41
C MET A 90 3.64 -11.36 -19.94
N MET A 91 4.11 -12.52 -20.37
CA MET A 91 5.43 -12.69 -20.98
C MET A 91 5.57 -11.82 -22.23
N ALA A 92 4.56 -11.80 -23.11
CA ALA A 92 4.59 -10.98 -24.30
C ALA A 92 4.56 -9.48 -23.97
N VAL A 93 3.75 -9.04 -22.99
CA VAL A 93 3.71 -7.66 -22.50
C VAL A 93 5.07 -7.22 -21.96
N MET A 94 5.69 -8.02 -21.09
CA MET A 94 6.98 -7.65 -20.50
C MET A 94 8.11 -7.64 -21.56
N GLN A 95 8.10 -8.58 -22.51
CA GLN A 95 9.08 -8.59 -23.60
C GLN A 95 8.91 -7.35 -24.49
N SER A 96 7.67 -7.06 -24.96
CA SER A 96 7.42 -5.89 -25.81
C SER A 96 7.74 -4.59 -25.09
N ALA A 97 7.44 -4.49 -23.79
CA ALA A 97 7.77 -3.32 -22.98
C ALA A 97 9.31 -3.16 -22.83
N ALA A 98 10.03 -4.23 -22.60
CA ALA A 98 11.50 -4.18 -22.49
C ALA A 98 12.14 -3.74 -23.84
N GLU A 99 11.68 -4.28 -24.96
CA GLU A 99 12.15 -3.88 -26.29
C GLU A 99 11.81 -2.42 -26.59
N TRP A 100 10.60 -1.99 -26.29
CA TRP A 100 10.16 -0.61 -26.48
C TRP A 100 10.97 0.36 -25.62
N LEU A 101 11.14 0.08 -24.32
CA LEU A 101 11.92 0.91 -23.38
C LEU A 101 13.38 1.02 -23.82
N LYS A 102 13.98 -0.09 -24.28
CA LYS A 102 15.35 -0.09 -24.78
C LYS A 102 15.52 0.81 -26.00
N ASN A 103 14.54 0.80 -26.92
CA ASN A 103 14.54 1.66 -28.10
C ASN A 103 14.36 3.15 -27.74
N GLU A 104 13.64 3.44 -26.64
CA GLU A 104 13.51 4.81 -26.06
C GLU A 104 14.76 5.22 -25.25
N GLY A 105 15.77 4.36 -25.10
CA GLY A 105 17.04 4.66 -24.45
C GLY A 105 17.08 4.42 -22.94
N PHE A 106 16.10 3.68 -22.41
CA PHE A 106 16.14 3.21 -21.03
C PHE A 106 17.17 2.09 -20.86
N GLU A 107 17.75 2.00 -19.66
CA GLU A 107 18.75 0.99 -19.31
C GLU A 107 18.26 0.03 -18.22
N THR A 108 17.33 0.49 -17.37
CA THR A 108 16.90 -0.24 -16.18
C THR A 108 15.41 -0.05 -15.91
N VAL A 109 14.77 -1.11 -15.42
CA VAL A 109 13.42 -1.05 -14.83
C VAL A 109 13.51 -1.50 -13.38
N VAL A 110 12.96 -0.70 -12.47
CA VAL A 110 12.73 -1.08 -11.06
C VAL A 110 11.23 -1.38 -10.90
N TYR A 111 10.93 -2.62 -10.58
CA TYR A 111 9.58 -3.17 -10.59
C TYR A 111 9.14 -3.59 -9.17
N LYS A 112 8.05 -3.02 -8.69
CA LYS A 112 7.43 -3.37 -7.41
C LYS A 112 6.09 -4.06 -7.66
N PRO A 113 5.99 -5.40 -7.65
CA PRO A 113 4.73 -6.09 -7.87
C PRO A 113 3.71 -5.76 -6.78
N VAL A 114 2.43 -5.84 -7.12
CA VAL A 114 1.36 -5.77 -6.13
C VAL A 114 1.41 -7.03 -5.26
N PRO A 115 1.49 -6.93 -3.92
CA PRO A 115 1.48 -8.12 -3.06
C PRO A 115 0.16 -8.89 -3.18
N HIS A 116 0.23 -10.22 -3.16
CA HIS A 116 -0.92 -11.11 -3.40
C HIS A 116 -2.14 -10.84 -2.51
N ILE A 117 -1.93 -10.32 -1.30
CA ILE A 117 -3.05 -9.99 -0.38
C ILE A 117 -4.00 -8.92 -0.93
N TYR A 118 -3.54 -8.08 -1.86
CA TYR A 118 -4.33 -7.03 -2.53
C TYR A 118 -5.05 -7.54 -3.79
N HIS A 119 -4.75 -8.76 -4.24
CA HIS A 119 -5.37 -9.33 -5.42
C HIS A 119 -6.82 -9.78 -5.12
N ARG A 120 -7.76 -9.43 -5.99
CA ARG A 120 -9.14 -9.95 -5.98
C ARG A 120 -9.24 -11.35 -6.57
N TYR A 121 -8.23 -11.73 -7.36
CA TYR A 121 -8.05 -13.04 -7.98
C TYR A 121 -6.55 -13.32 -8.09
N PRO A 122 -6.05 -14.57 -8.06
CA PRO A 122 -4.64 -14.86 -8.27
C PRO A 122 -4.09 -14.16 -9.51
N ALA A 123 -2.98 -13.43 -9.40
CA ALA A 123 -2.42 -12.57 -10.44
C ALA A 123 -0.90 -12.37 -10.23
N GLU A 124 -0.15 -13.47 -10.19
CA GLU A 124 1.31 -13.48 -9.99
C GLU A 124 2.06 -13.88 -11.28
N GLU A 125 1.43 -13.70 -12.45
CA GLU A 125 2.02 -13.96 -13.75
C GLU A 125 3.27 -13.08 -13.99
N ASP A 126 3.27 -11.88 -13.43
CA ASP A 126 4.40 -10.96 -13.49
C ASP A 126 5.61 -11.49 -12.73
N LEU A 127 5.45 -12.16 -11.59
CA LEU A 127 6.56 -12.77 -10.84
C LEU A 127 7.24 -13.87 -11.67
N TYR A 128 6.45 -14.69 -12.39
CA TYR A 128 7.00 -15.68 -13.31
C TYR A 128 7.75 -15.01 -14.48
N ALA A 129 7.17 -13.97 -15.05
CA ALA A 129 7.79 -13.23 -16.15
C ALA A 129 9.09 -12.52 -15.72
N LEU A 130 9.14 -11.94 -14.51
CA LEU A 130 10.34 -11.37 -13.90
C LEU A 130 11.45 -12.42 -13.75
N PHE A 131 11.11 -13.61 -13.24
CA PHE A 131 12.06 -14.73 -13.15
C PHE A 131 12.64 -15.11 -14.53
N ARG A 132 11.76 -15.20 -15.55
CA ARG A 132 12.16 -15.53 -16.92
C ARG A 132 13.01 -14.44 -17.58
N ALA A 133 12.81 -13.18 -17.20
CA ALA A 133 13.60 -12.03 -17.65
C ALA A 133 14.94 -11.89 -16.91
N GLY A 134 15.24 -12.75 -15.94
CA GLY A 134 16.46 -12.66 -15.13
C GLY A 134 16.46 -11.47 -14.18
N ALA A 135 15.29 -10.99 -13.76
CA ALA A 135 15.17 -9.91 -12.80
C ALA A 135 15.82 -10.27 -11.46
N VAL A 136 16.51 -9.30 -10.85
CA VAL A 136 17.18 -9.47 -9.57
C VAL A 136 16.32 -8.86 -8.46
N LEU A 137 16.04 -9.63 -7.41
CA LEU A 137 15.41 -9.11 -6.18
C LEU A 137 16.40 -8.16 -5.49
N THR A 138 16.04 -6.88 -5.43
CA THR A 138 16.90 -5.81 -4.85
C THR A 138 16.41 -5.33 -3.50
N GLU A 139 15.12 -5.52 -3.19
CA GLU A 139 14.53 -5.12 -1.93
C GLU A 139 13.43 -6.12 -1.54
N CYS A 140 13.42 -6.50 -0.25
CA CYS A 140 12.39 -7.37 0.33
C CYS A 140 11.96 -6.81 1.68
N ASN A 141 10.83 -6.13 1.70
CA ASN A 141 10.27 -5.56 2.92
C ASN A 141 9.28 -6.54 3.54
N ILE A 142 9.34 -6.71 4.86
CA ILE A 142 8.41 -7.57 5.60
C ILE A 142 7.30 -6.74 6.23
N SER A 143 6.07 -6.91 5.75
CA SER A 143 4.85 -6.45 6.40
C SER A 143 4.28 -7.53 7.32
N THR A 144 3.31 -7.15 8.13
CA THR A 144 2.63 -8.07 9.04
C THR A 144 1.12 -7.95 8.85
N SER A 145 0.47 -9.04 8.43
CA SER A 145 -0.98 -9.05 8.13
C SER A 145 -1.71 -10.12 8.93
N VAL A 146 -2.96 -9.83 9.31
CA VAL A 146 -3.91 -10.78 9.93
C VAL A 146 -4.82 -11.32 8.84
N LEU A 147 -4.93 -12.65 8.72
CA LEU A 147 -5.95 -13.31 7.89
C LEU A 147 -7.29 -13.28 8.63
N LEU A 148 -8.24 -12.46 8.17
CA LEU A 148 -9.48 -12.18 8.90
C LEU A 148 -10.51 -13.33 8.86
N SER A 149 -10.43 -14.23 7.88
CA SER A 149 -11.27 -15.45 7.84
C SER A 149 -10.90 -16.47 8.93
N ASN A 150 -9.64 -16.45 9.39
CA ASN A 150 -9.15 -17.33 10.46
C ASN A 150 -8.08 -16.60 11.29
N PRO A 151 -8.45 -15.53 12.04
CA PRO A 151 -7.49 -14.71 12.73
C PRO A 151 -6.88 -15.42 13.95
N PHE A 152 -5.56 -15.30 14.09
CA PHE A 152 -4.94 -15.53 15.39
C PHE A 152 -5.37 -14.42 16.34
N ASP A 153 -5.74 -14.81 17.54
CA ASP A 153 -6.15 -13.84 18.55
C ASP A 153 -4.92 -13.13 19.17
N PHE A 154 -5.18 -11.97 19.74
CA PHE A 154 -4.18 -11.23 20.50
C PHE A 154 -3.57 -12.11 21.59
N ASP A 155 -2.29 -11.92 21.86
CA ASP A 155 -1.66 -12.58 23.00
C ASP A 155 -2.30 -12.13 24.34
N ARG A 156 -1.98 -12.85 25.43
CA ARG A 156 -2.53 -12.55 26.76
C ARG A 156 -2.21 -11.13 27.23
N GLY A 157 -1.04 -10.59 26.85
CA GLY A 157 -0.61 -9.24 27.18
C GLY A 157 -1.50 -8.19 26.51
N ASN A 158 -1.71 -8.31 25.21
CA ASN A 158 -2.56 -7.40 24.44
C ASN A 158 -4.04 -7.51 24.81
N LYS A 159 -4.56 -8.71 25.14
CA LYS A 159 -5.92 -8.85 25.70
C LYS A 159 -6.09 -8.09 27.02
N ARG A 160 -5.10 -8.14 27.90
CA ARG A 160 -5.10 -7.35 29.14
C ARG A 160 -4.99 -5.85 28.84
N ALA A 161 -4.17 -5.45 27.86
CA ALA A 161 -4.01 -4.06 27.44
C ALA A 161 -5.32 -3.48 26.92
N VAL A 162 -6.08 -4.21 26.08
CA VAL A 162 -7.43 -3.82 25.62
C VAL A 162 -8.36 -3.56 26.79
N ASN A 163 -8.42 -4.48 27.76
CA ASN A 163 -9.26 -4.33 28.94
C ASN A 163 -8.80 -3.19 29.85
N SER A 164 -7.49 -2.93 29.92
CA SER A 164 -6.93 -1.81 30.68
C SER A 164 -7.30 -0.47 30.05
N ALA A 165 -7.20 -0.35 28.71
CA ALA A 165 -7.58 0.85 27.99
C ALA A 165 -9.07 1.20 28.18
N ARG A 166 -9.96 0.19 28.09
CA ARG A 166 -11.40 0.39 28.36
C ARG A 166 -11.66 0.91 29.77
N ARG A 167 -10.99 0.33 30.79
CA ARG A 167 -11.12 0.79 32.19
C ARG A 167 -10.53 2.18 32.42
N ALA A 168 -9.53 2.57 31.62
CA ALA A 168 -8.94 3.91 31.65
C ALA A 168 -9.77 4.97 30.90
N GLY A 169 -10.98 4.62 30.44
CA GLY A 169 -11.88 5.54 29.75
C GLY A 169 -11.42 5.91 28.34
N VAL A 170 -10.61 5.06 27.66
CA VAL A 170 -10.26 5.28 26.27
C VAL A 170 -11.44 4.91 25.38
N GLU A 171 -11.85 5.85 24.54
CA GLU A 171 -12.88 5.69 23.51
C GLU A 171 -12.22 5.59 22.14
N VAL A 172 -12.78 4.79 21.22
CA VAL A 172 -12.24 4.60 19.86
C VAL A 172 -13.34 4.71 18.81
N GLY A 173 -13.03 5.30 17.67
CA GLY A 173 -13.96 5.44 16.56
C GLY A 173 -13.38 6.17 15.36
N GLU A 174 -14.17 6.25 14.29
CA GLU A 174 -13.86 7.06 13.11
C GLU A 174 -13.87 8.54 13.50
N SER A 175 -12.97 9.32 12.93
CA SER A 175 -12.75 10.74 13.25
C SER A 175 -12.55 11.55 11.98
N THR A 176 -12.92 12.83 12.04
CA THR A 176 -12.63 13.82 11.00
C THR A 176 -11.61 14.87 11.47
N ASP A 177 -11.09 14.74 12.68
CA ASP A 177 -10.07 15.65 13.24
C ASP A 177 -8.67 15.24 12.76
N TRP A 178 -8.41 15.53 11.49
CA TRP A 178 -7.13 15.26 10.84
C TRP A 178 -5.99 16.07 11.47
N GLU A 179 -6.22 17.35 11.79
CA GLU A 179 -5.24 18.25 12.39
C GLU A 179 -4.83 17.77 13.78
N GLY A 180 -5.79 17.41 14.63
CA GLY A 180 -5.51 16.89 15.97
C GLY A 180 -4.71 15.59 15.93
N TYR A 181 -5.01 14.68 15.00
CA TYR A 181 -4.21 13.47 14.83
C TYR A 181 -2.84 13.75 14.24
N TRP A 182 -2.74 14.64 13.22
CA TRP A 182 -1.45 14.96 12.60
C TRP A 182 -0.46 15.56 13.60
N HIS A 183 -0.94 16.40 14.52
CA HIS A 183 -0.14 16.89 15.62
C HIS A 183 0.49 15.75 16.46
N VAL A 184 -0.32 14.73 16.82
CA VAL A 184 0.19 13.53 17.53
C VAL A 184 1.21 12.76 16.69
N LEU A 185 0.95 12.61 15.38
CA LEU A 185 1.84 11.89 14.47
C LEU A 185 3.20 12.59 14.32
N GLU A 186 3.20 13.90 14.09
CA GLU A 186 4.41 14.71 13.94
C GLU A 186 5.24 14.73 15.23
N GLU A 187 4.61 14.91 16.39
CA GLU A 187 5.29 14.83 17.70
C GLU A 187 5.99 13.50 17.89
N VAL A 188 5.33 12.38 17.56
CA VAL A 188 5.91 11.04 17.68
C VAL A 188 7.06 10.84 16.70
N LEU A 189 6.93 11.25 15.45
CA LEU A 189 7.99 11.11 14.45
C LEU A 189 9.20 11.98 14.76
N ALA A 190 9.00 13.24 15.16
CA ALA A 190 10.08 14.14 15.57
C ALA A 190 10.84 13.59 16.77
N SER A 191 10.14 13.00 17.75
CA SER A 191 10.78 12.48 18.98
C SER A 191 11.54 11.17 18.80
N ARG A 192 11.25 10.40 17.74
CA ARG A 192 11.79 9.03 17.58
C ARG A 192 12.69 8.84 16.37
N HIS A 193 12.42 9.54 15.29
CA HIS A 193 13.03 9.26 13.97
C HIS A 193 13.63 10.49 13.29
N GLU A 194 13.50 11.69 13.86
CA GLU A 194 13.90 12.96 13.21
C GLU A 194 13.32 13.10 11.78
N THR A 195 12.16 12.49 11.53
CA THR A 195 11.50 12.43 10.22
C THR A 195 10.12 13.08 10.27
N LYS A 196 9.59 13.41 9.10
CA LYS A 196 8.22 13.90 8.92
C LYS A 196 7.36 12.85 8.23
N PRO A 197 6.02 12.92 8.35
CA PRO A 197 5.12 12.10 7.53
C PRO A 197 5.40 12.33 6.04
N VAL A 198 5.22 11.30 5.20
CA VAL A 198 5.36 11.41 3.74
C VAL A 198 4.33 12.37 3.15
N HIS A 199 3.10 12.37 3.69
CA HIS A 199 2.04 13.31 3.33
C HIS A 199 1.95 14.44 4.35
N SER A 200 1.65 15.65 3.90
CA SER A 200 1.17 16.72 4.79
C SER A 200 -0.29 16.45 5.20
N VAL A 201 -0.79 17.20 6.20
CA VAL A 201 -2.20 17.09 6.59
C VAL A 201 -3.13 17.55 5.46
N GLU A 202 -2.74 18.53 4.67
CA GLU A 202 -3.47 19.02 3.50
C GLU A 202 -3.54 17.94 2.41
N GLU A 203 -2.43 17.25 2.15
CA GLU A 203 -2.37 16.16 1.15
C GLU A 203 -3.26 14.99 1.55
N ILE A 204 -3.21 14.53 2.81
CA ILE A 204 -4.06 13.41 3.24
C ILE A 204 -5.55 13.79 3.26
N LYS A 205 -5.90 15.04 3.60
CA LYS A 205 -7.27 15.55 3.50
C LYS A 205 -7.74 15.63 2.05
N LEU A 206 -6.88 16.07 1.13
CA LEU A 206 -7.16 16.04 -0.31
C LEU A 206 -7.42 14.61 -0.79
N LEU A 207 -6.55 13.68 -0.42
CA LEU A 207 -6.70 12.27 -0.79
C LEU A 207 -7.97 11.66 -0.18
N HIS A 208 -8.27 11.94 1.09
CA HIS A 208 -9.53 11.55 1.70
C HIS A 208 -10.74 12.13 0.94
N SER A 209 -10.70 13.39 0.54
CA SER A 209 -11.82 14.01 -0.21
C SER A 209 -12.05 13.35 -1.58
N ARG A 210 -11.00 12.83 -2.22
CA ARG A 210 -11.08 12.09 -3.49
C ARG A 210 -11.50 10.63 -3.30
N PHE A 211 -11.13 10.03 -2.15
CA PHE A 211 -11.33 8.61 -1.84
C PHE A 211 -11.91 8.43 -0.42
N PRO A 212 -13.11 8.98 -0.12
CA PRO A 212 -13.65 9.01 1.24
C PRO A 212 -13.97 7.61 1.79
N GLU A 213 -14.28 6.65 0.91
CA GLU A 213 -14.53 5.27 1.33
C GLU A 213 -13.24 4.46 1.53
N ASN A 214 -12.13 4.90 0.92
CA ASN A 214 -10.86 4.19 0.96
C ASN A 214 -9.91 4.74 2.03
N ILE A 215 -9.93 6.04 2.32
CA ILE A 215 -9.00 6.68 3.25
C ILE A 215 -9.79 7.23 4.43
N LYS A 216 -9.60 6.64 5.61
CA LYS A 216 -10.33 7.03 6.82
C LYS A 216 -9.38 7.16 8.00
N LEU A 217 -9.68 8.11 8.88
CA LEU A 217 -8.98 8.29 10.15
C LEU A 217 -9.78 7.65 11.28
N TYR A 218 -9.09 6.86 12.10
CA TYR A 218 -9.62 6.35 13.36
C TYR A 218 -8.77 6.83 14.52
N THR A 219 -9.39 7.28 15.59
CA THR A 219 -8.69 7.81 16.76
C THR A 219 -9.09 7.06 18.03
N ALA A 220 -8.18 7.09 18.99
CA ALA A 220 -8.43 6.78 20.37
C ALA A 220 -8.37 8.09 21.17
N THR A 221 -9.42 8.39 21.89
CA THR A 221 -9.53 9.61 22.71
C THR A 221 -9.60 9.26 24.20
N CYS A 222 -9.11 10.17 25.03
CA CYS A 222 -9.27 10.14 26.45
C CYS A 222 -9.58 11.54 26.95
N GLU A 223 -10.68 11.70 27.71
CA GLU A 223 -11.13 13.01 28.19
C GLU A 223 -11.28 14.04 27.07
N GLY A 224 -11.78 13.60 25.90
CA GLY A 224 -11.99 14.43 24.72
C GLY A 224 -10.72 14.79 23.91
N ARG A 225 -9.53 14.29 24.31
CA ARG A 225 -8.26 14.54 23.59
C ARG A 225 -7.83 13.32 22.81
N ILE A 226 -7.32 13.49 21.58
CA ILE A 226 -6.73 12.41 20.80
C ILE A 226 -5.41 11.98 21.46
N VAL A 227 -5.32 10.70 21.84
CA VAL A 227 -4.11 10.11 22.45
C VAL A 227 -3.45 9.09 21.55
N ALA A 228 -4.14 8.56 20.55
CA ALA A 228 -3.59 7.71 19.49
C ALA A 228 -4.48 7.77 18.25
N GLY A 229 -3.96 7.35 17.11
CA GLY A 229 -4.76 7.22 15.89
C GLY A 229 -4.10 6.35 14.84
N VAL A 230 -4.90 5.97 13.85
CA VAL A 230 -4.51 5.21 12.68
C VAL A 230 -5.22 5.75 11.46
N VAL A 231 -4.46 6.09 10.41
CA VAL A 231 -5.04 6.31 9.08
C VAL A 231 -5.12 4.97 8.38
N MET A 232 -6.31 4.62 7.96
CA MET A 232 -6.61 3.37 7.26
C MET A 232 -6.75 3.61 5.76
N PHE A 233 -6.14 2.73 4.97
CA PHE A 233 -6.35 2.62 3.53
C PHE A 233 -7.12 1.33 3.25
N PHE A 234 -8.36 1.46 2.81
CA PHE A 234 -9.24 0.34 2.50
C PHE A 234 -9.19 0.03 1.00
N THR A 235 -8.76 -1.18 0.66
CA THR A 235 -8.79 -1.70 -0.70
C THR A 235 -9.93 -2.70 -0.88
N HIS A 236 -9.93 -3.49 -1.95
CA HIS A 236 -10.96 -4.52 -2.13
C HIS A 236 -10.84 -5.69 -1.14
N THR A 237 -9.61 -6.01 -0.72
CA THR A 237 -9.30 -7.21 0.08
C THR A 237 -8.60 -6.89 1.39
N VAL A 238 -7.97 -5.73 1.50
CA VAL A 238 -7.09 -5.36 2.62
C VAL A 238 -7.54 -4.07 3.28
N ALA A 239 -7.65 -4.10 4.60
CA ALA A 239 -7.65 -2.93 5.46
C ALA A 239 -6.21 -2.67 5.91
N HIS A 240 -5.53 -1.67 5.31
CA HIS A 240 -4.13 -1.35 5.56
C HIS A 240 -3.98 -0.15 6.49
N SER A 241 -3.15 -0.27 7.53
CA SER A 241 -2.81 0.84 8.41
C SER A 241 -1.63 1.64 7.86
N GLN A 242 -1.91 2.78 7.26
CA GLN A 242 -0.94 3.64 6.58
C GLN A 242 -0.11 4.48 7.57
N TYR A 243 -0.76 5.07 8.56
CA TYR A 243 -0.10 5.85 9.61
C TYR A 243 -0.59 5.40 10.97
N ILE A 244 0.34 5.18 11.90
CA ILE A 244 0.06 4.73 13.26
C ILE A 244 0.85 5.61 14.22
N ALA A 245 0.16 6.29 15.13
CA ALA A 245 0.81 7.09 16.16
C ALA A 245 0.11 6.98 17.51
N SER A 246 0.89 7.11 18.59
CA SER A 246 0.37 7.17 19.94
C SER A 246 1.25 8.09 20.79
N SER A 247 0.64 9.07 21.43
CA SER A 247 1.28 9.98 22.37
C SER A 247 1.84 9.22 23.60
N ALA A 248 2.58 9.90 24.46
CA ALA A 248 3.03 9.31 25.73
C ALA A 248 1.86 8.82 26.59
N GLU A 249 0.81 9.65 26.71
CA GLU A 249 -0.43 9.30 27.43
C GLU A 249 -1.13 8.09 26.78
N GLY A 250 -1.23 8.05 25.43
CA GLY A 250 -1.84 6.93 24.72
C GLY A 250 -1.09 5.61 24.94
N ARG A 251 0.24 5.65 25.03
CA ARG A 251 1.05 4.47 25.37
C ARG A 251 0.81 3.99 26.79
N GLU A 252 0.78 4.90 27.77
CA GLU A 252 0.46 4.59 29.16
C GLU A 252 -0.92 3.94 29.29
N ARG A 253 -1.93 4.52 28.65
CA ARG A 253 -3.31 4.04 28.65
C ARG A 253 -3.58 2.86 27.72
N LYS A 254 -2.56 2.37 26.98
CA LYS A 254 -2.67 1.24 26.03
C LYS A 254 -3.69 1.48 24.89
N ALA A 255 -3.84 2.72 24.48
CA ALA A 255 -4.85 3.16 23.53
C ALA A 255 -4.81 2.41 22.18
N LEU A 256 -3.61 2.20 21.59
CA LEU A 256 -3.46 1.46 20.33
C LEU A 256 -3.93 0.00 20.42
N ALA A 257 -3.81 -0.67 21.58
CA ALA A 257 -4.28 -2.05 21.71
C ALA A 257 -5.81 -2.12 21.54
N LEU A 258 -6.54 -1.15 22.12
CA LEU A 258 -7.99 -1.05 21.98
C LEU A 258 -8.38 -0.64 20.56
N LEU A 259 -7.67 0.34 19.98
CA LEU A 259 -7.93 0.82 18.62
C LEU A 259 -7.72 -0.28 17.57
N PHE A 260 -6.60 -1.04 17.64
CA PHE A 260 -6.38 -2.18 16.76
C PHE A 260 -7.41 -3.29 16.93
N ARG A 261 -7.84 -3.57 18.20
CA ARG A 261 -8.91 -4.54 18.40
C ARG A 261 -10.19 -4.12 17.67
N HIS A 262 -10.57 -2.85 17.81
CA HIS A 262 -11.72 -2.28 17.12
C HIS A 262 -11.59 -2.36 15.60
N LEU A 263 -10.43 -1.92 15.05
CA LEU A 263 -10.19 -1.91 13.60
C LEU A 263 -10.17 -3.31 12.97
N ILE A 264 -9.57 -4.29 13.66
CA ILE A 264 -9.52 -5.68 13.17
C ILE A 264 -10.92 -6.30 13.19
N ASP A 265 -11.68 -6.11 14.27
CA ASP A 265 -13.06 -6.62 14.38
C ASP A 265 -13.95 -5.98 13.31
N GLN A 266 -13.91 -4.64 13.17
CA GLN A 266 -14.64 -3.91 12.13
C GLN A 266 -14.27 -4.37 10.72
N SER A 267 -12.97 -4.54 10.43
CA SER A 267 -12.51 -4.99 9.10
C SER A 267 -13.01 -6.40 8.79
N LYS A 268 -13.02 -7.29 9.79
CA LYS A 268 -13.59 -8.63 9.65
C LYS A 268 -15.09 -8.59 9.37
N ASP A 269 -15.84 -7.81 10.13
CA ASP A 269 -17.29 -7.68 10.00
C ASP A 269 -17.68 -7.02 8.66
N SER A 270 -16.81 -6.16 8.12
CA SER A 270 -16.94 -5.54 6.80
C SER A 270 -16.52 -6.46 5.64
N GLY A 271 -16.05 -7.69 5.90
CA GLY A 271 -15.75 -8.69 4.89
C GLY A 271 -14.36 -8.58 4.24
N TYR A 272 -13.43 -7.78 4.78
CA TYR A 272 -12.06 -7.76 4.28
C TYR A 272 -11.36 -9.11 4.51
N ALA A 273 -10.48 -9.51 3.58
CA ALA A 273 -9.72 -10.74 3.71
C ALA A 273 -8.54 -10.58 4.69
N TYR A 274 -7.92 -9.40 4.70
CA TYR A 274 -6.73 -9.12 5.49
C TYR A 274 -6.82 -7.76 6.20
N PHE A 275 -6.21 -7.71 7.41
CA PHE A 275 -5.81 -6.48 8.06
C PHE A 275 -4.29 -6.40 8.04
N ASP A 276 -3.71 -5.36 7.42
CA ASP A 276 -2.26 -5.22 7.26
C ASP A 276 -1.71 -4.05 8.09
N PHE A 277 -0.70 -4.33 8.91
CA PHE A 277 -0.04 -3.36 9.77
C PHE A 277 1.09 -2.59 9.08
N GLY A 278 1.40 -2.88 7.82
CA GLY A 278 2.53 -2.32 7.11
C GLY A 278 3.88 -2.94 7.49
N ILE A 279 4.94 -2.47 6.82
CA ILE A 279 6.30 -2.99 6.94
C ILE A 279 6.92 -2.77 8.32
N SER A 280 7.94 -3.58 8.64
CA SER A 280 8.64 -3.56 9.93
C SER A 280 10.15 -3.65 9.75
N ASN A 281 10.66 -3.07 8.68
CA ASN A 281 12.08 -3.03 8.36
C ASN A 281 12.43 -1.68 7.75
N GLU A 282 13.70 -1.39 7.67
CA GLU A 282 14.33 -0.16 7.16
C GLU A 282 15.47 -0.55 6.20
N ASP A 283 16.12 0.45 5.62
CA ASP A 283 17.28 0.27 4.74
C ASP A 283 17.03 -0.78 3.63
N HIS A 284 15.99 -0.54 2.81
CA HIS A 284 15.61 -1.42 1.70
C HIS A 284 15.45 -2.90 2.09
N GLY A 285 14.97 -3.16 3.30
CA GLY A 285 14.77 -4.53 3.80
C GLY A 285 15.96 -5.11 4.56
N GLN A 286 17.10 -4.44 4.59
CA GLN A 286 18.33 -4.97 5.19
C GLN A 286 18.31 -4.92 6.72
N TRP A 287 17.58 -3.99 7.32
CA TRP A 287 17.47 -3.88 8.77
C TRP A 287 16.06 -4.19 9.26
N LEU A 288 15.94 -5.25 10.07
CA LEU A 288 14.68 -5.68 10.67
C LEU A 288 14.46 -5.00 12.01
N ASN A 289 13.34 -4.27 12.16
CA ASN A 289 12.90 -3.75 13.45
C ASN A 289 12.19 -4.87 14.25
N GLU A 290 12.98 -5.67 14.99
CA GLU A 290 12.50 -6.84 15.73
C GLU A 290 11.39 -6.49 16.73
N GLY A 291 11.50 -5.34 17.42
CA GLY A 291 10.49 -4.88 18.36
C GLY A 291 9.13 -4.62 17.67
N LEU A 292 9.16 -4.02 16.48
CA LEU A 292 7.96 -3.73 15.71
C LEU A 292 7.33 -5.01 15.15
N VAL A 293 8.14 -5.93 14.61
CA VAL A 293 7.67 -7.27 14.17
C VAL A 293 7.01 -8.02 15.31
N GLN A 294 7.67 -8.05 16.48
CA GLN A 294 7.13 -8.74 17.64
C GLN A 294 5.82 -8.12 18.13
N GLN A 295 5.73 -6.78 18.13
CA GLN A 295 4.51 -6.08 18.50
C GLN A 295 3.35 -6.48 17.58
N LYS A 296 3.54 -6.40 16.26
CA LYS A 296 2.51 -6.74 15.25
C LYS A 296 2.13 -8.22 15.29
N SER A 297 3.12 -9.11 15.48
CA SER A 297 2.86 -10.55 15.59
C SER A 297 2.04 -10.91 16.82
N ARG A 298 2.21 -10.20 17.95
CA ARG A 298 1.42 -10.37 19.18
C ARG A 298 -0.01 -9.88 19.04
N LEU A 299 -0.29 -9.05 18.03
CA LEU A 299 -1.64 -8.64 17.61
C LEU A 299 -2.27 -9.61 16.59
N GLY A 300 -1.70 -10.79 16.41
CA GLY A 300 -2.24 -11.86 15.57
C GLY A 300 -1.70 -11.89 14.12
N GLY A 301 -0.84 -10.95 13.75
CA GLY A 301 -0.33 -10.87 12.38
C GLY A 301 0.80 -11.85 12.05
N ARG A 302 1.01 -12.10 10.77
CA ARG A 302 2.12 -12.90 10.19
C ARG A 302 2.68 -12.20 8.96
N GLY A 303 3.90 -12.62 8.56
CA GLY A 303 4.67 -11.96 7.52
C GLY A 303 4.07 -12.04 6.13
N ILE A 304 4.08 -10.91 5.43
CA ILE A 304 3.83 -10.75 3.99
C ILE A 304 4.98 -9.93 3.42
N VAL A 305 5.54 -10.32 2.28
CA VAL A 305 6.66 -9.60 1.67
C VAL A 305 6.19 -8.61 0.61
N TYR A 306 6.87 -7.46 0.58
CA TYR A 306 6.76 -6.43 -0.46
C TYR A 306 8.13 -6.37 -1.14
N ASN A 307 8.17 -6.85 -2.37
CA ASN A 307 9.41 -7.03 -3.12
C ASN A 307 9.65 -5.89 -4.11
N SER A 308 10.92 -5.60 -4.37
CA SER A 308 11.33 -4.80 -5.53
C SER A 308 12.37 -5.58 -6.35
N TYR A 309 12.18 -5.57 -7.65
CA TYR A 309 13.05 -6.25 -8.61
C TYR A 309 13.69 -5.23 -9.54
N GLN A 310 14.91 -5.54 -9.99
CA GLN A 310 15.60 -4.79 -11.03
C GLN A 310 15.76 -5.64 -12.28
N ILE A 311 15.41 -5.06 -13.42
CA ILE A 311 15.64 -5.63 -14.75
C ILE A 311 16.62 -4.73 -15.49
N LYS A 312 17.66 -5.28 -16.06
CA LYS A 312 18.54 -4.59 -17.01
C LYS A 312 18.01 -4.85 -18.42
N LEU A 313 17.82 -3.76 -19.19
CA LEU A 313 17.29 -3.80 -20.55
C LEU A 313 18.35 -4.07 -21.60
#